data_3251360a34f793d903d4131e678c4983
#
_entry.id   3251360a34f793d903d4131e678c4983
#
_cell.length_a   1.000
_cell.length_b   1.000
_cell.length_c   1.000
_cell.angle_alpha   90.00
_cell.angle_beta   90.00
_cell.angle_gamma   90.00
#
_symmetry.space_group_name_H-M   'P 1'
#
loop_
_entity.id
_entity.type
_entity.pdbx_description
1 polymer ?
#
loop_
_entity_poly.entity_id
_entity_poly.type
_entity_poly.pdbx_seq_one_letter_code
_entity_poly.pdbx_strand_id
1 'polypeptide(L)'
;AALGGYSTVSHGFCLAAEMPWWEAHLDAVYTAGLARSRLIDADSANFGTPGRPSDVEALQVMQQAWVAFRDAACGYEELQWWGGSGSGIASMECITAMTADQIDRLQYFLSEE
;
A
#
# COMPACT_ATOMS: atom_id res chain seq x y z
N ALA A 1 3.80 26.09 11.24
CA ALA A 1 4.73 25.42 10.36
C ALA A 1 5.03 26.28 9.15
N ALA A 2 6.17 26.04 8.54
CA ALA A 2 6.50 26.70 7.29
C ALA A 2 5.41 26.53 6.25
N LEU A 3 4.59 25.51 6.41
CA LEU A 3 3.51 25.17 5.51
C LEU A 3 2.18 25.78 5.91
N GLY A 4 2.15 26.61 6.96
CA GLY A 4 0.93 27.24 7.43
C GLY A 4 0.24 28.13 6.41
N GLY A 5 0.95 28.52 5.36
CA GLY A 5 0.39 29.30 4.27
C GLY A 5 -0.12 28.47 3.10
N TYR A 6 -0.06 27.16 3.16
CA TYR A 6 -0.54 26.32 2.07
C TYR A 6 -2.04 26.53 1.86
N SER A 7 -2.41 26.77 0.61
CA SER A 7 -3.80 26.70 0.21
C SER A 7 -4.19 25.24 -0.01
N THR A 8 -5.48 24.97 -0.06
CA THR A 8 -6.01 23.66 -0.40
C THR A 8 -5.47 23.18 -1.76
N VAL A 9 -5.38 24.10 -2.72
CA VAL A 9 -4.89 23.79 -4.07
C VAL A 9 -3.43 23.40 -4.02
N SER A 10 -2.59 24.13 -3.30
CA SER A 10 -1.17 23.83 -3.17
C SER A 10 -0.94 22.49 -2.49
N HIS A 11 -1.70 22.19 -1.42
CA HIS A 11 -1.60 20.94 -0.71
C HIS A 11 -1.95 19.76 -1.61
N GLY A 12 -3.06 19.87 -2.36
CA GLY A 12 -3.45 18.81 -3.29
C GLY A 12 -2.43 18.59 -4.40
N PHE A 13 -1.81 19.66 -4.88
CA PHE A 13 -0.78 19.56 -5.90
C PHE A 13 0.44 18.79 -5.38
N CYS A 14 0.88 19.07 -4.15
CA CYS A 14 1.99 18.35 -3.54
C CYS A 14 1.69 16.87 -3.36
N LEU A 15 0.50 16.54 -2.88
CA LEU A 15 0.09 15.14 -2.70
C LEU A 15 0.06 14.40 -4.03
N ALA A 16 -0.50 15.02 -5.07
CA ALA A 16 -0.57 14.42 -6.39
C ALA A 16 0.84 14.17 -6.95
N ALA A 17 1.79 15.05 -6.70
CA ALA A 17 3.17 14.90 -7.16
C ALA A 17 3.90 13.74 -6.46
N GLU A 18 3.54 13.45 -5.20
CA GLU A 18 4.15 12.36 -4.44
C GLU A 18 3.59 10.98 -4.79
N MET A 19 2.36 10.90 -5.26
CA MET A 19 1.69 9.61 -5.45
C MET A 19 2.44 8.62 -6.34
N PRO A 20 3.02 9.03 -7.48
CA PRO A 20 3.80 8.07 -8.28
C PRO A 20 4.99 7.49 -7.53
N TRP A 21 5.62 8.26 -6.66
CA TRP A 21 6.73 7.78 -5.85
C TRP A 21 6.26 6.68 -4.87
N TRP A 22 5.13 6.92 -4.21
CA TRP A 22 4.57 5.94 -3.29
C TRP A 22 4.17 4.65 -4.00
N GLU A 23 3.55 4.77 -5.17
CA GLU A 23 3.15 3.61 -5.96
C GLU A 23 4.38 2.80 -6.43
N ALA A 24 5.42 3.49 -6.89
CA ALA A 24 6.65 2.83 -7.32
C ALA A 24 7.34 2.11 -6.16
N HIS A 25 7.34 2.72 -4.97
CA HIS A 25 7.92 2.12 -3.78
C HIS A 25 7.14 0.87 -3.35
N LEU A 26 5.81 0.95 -3.37
CA LEU A 26 4.96 -0.19 -3.07
C LEU A 26 5.22 -1.35 -4.04
N ASP A 27 5.30 -1.05 -5.34
CA ASP A 27 5.57 -2.06 -6.36
C ASP A 27 6.91 -2.75 -6.12
N ALA A 28 7.94 -1.99 -5.78
CA ALA A 28 9.27 -2.54 -5.52
C ALA A 28 9.26 -3.48 -4.31
N VAL A 29 8.61 -3.09 -3.23
CA VAL A 29 8.54 -3.90 -2.02
C VAL A 29 7.69 -5.15 -2.25
N TYR A 30 6.59 -5.01 -2.96
CA TYR A 30 5.73 -6.15 -3.30
C TYR A 30 6.46 -7.15 -4.20
N THR A 31 7.21 -6.66 -5.19
CA THR A 31 8.01 -7.51 -6.08
C THR A 31 9.05 -8.30 -5.28
N ALA A 32 9.72 -7.64 -4.33
CA ALA A 32 10.66 -8.31 -3.43
C ALA A 32 9.95 -9.37 -2.58
N GLY A 33 8.74 -9.05 -2.10
CA GLY A 33 7.92 -9.99 -1.36
C GLY A 33 7.55 -11.23 -2.15
N LEU A 34 7.19 -11.05 -3.43
CA LEU A 34 6.90 -12.19 -4.31
C LEU A 34 8.13 -13.08 -4.51
N ALA A 35 9.30 -12.47 -4.66
CA ALA A 35 10.53 -13.23 -4.81
C ALA A 35 10.82 -14.07 -3.56
N ARG A 36 10.65 -13.48 -2.38
CA ARG A 36 10.78 -14.19 -1.12
C ARG A 36 9.76 -15.33 -1.01
N SER A 37 8.52 -15.06 -1.37
CA SER A 37 7.45 -16.07 -1.31
C SER A 37 7.74 -17.26 -2.22
N ARG A 38 8.30 -17.02 -3.40
CA ARG A 38 8.70 -18.11 -4.32
C ARG A 38 9.77 -19.01 -3.69
N LEU A 39 10.73 -18.41 -3.00
CA LEU A 39 11.77 -19.18 -2.30
C LEU A 39 11.18 -20.00 -1.18
N ILE A 40 10.23 -19.44 -0.43
CA ILE A 40 9.55 -20.17 0.65
C ILE A 40 8.78 -21.35 0.08
N ASP A 41 8.05 -21.15 -1.00
CA ASP A 41 7.27 -22.22 -1.63
C ASP A 41 8.20 -23.35 -2.14
N ALA A 42 9.32 -23.00 -2.76
CA ALA A 42 10.27 -23.96 -3.24
C ALA A 42 10.90 -24.76 -2.07
N ASP A 43 11.24 -24.07 -0.99
CA ASP A 43 11.81 -24.68 0.18
C ASP A 43 10.81 -25.63 0.85
N SER A 44 9.56 -25.22 0.96
CA SER A 44 8.48 -26.04 1.53
C SER A 44 8.24 -27.30 0.71
N ALA A 45 8.33 -27.22 -0.60
CA ALA A 45 8.12 -28.34 -1.49
C ALA A 45 9.26 -29.37 -1.36
N ASN A 46 10.49 -28.89 -1.14
CA ASN A 46 11.68 -29.75 -1.15
C ASN A 46 12.07 -30.25 0.24
N PHE A 47 11.91 -29.44 1.28
CA PHE A 47 12.46 -29.72 2.59
C PHE A 47 11.47 -29.54 3.73
N GLY A 48 10.32 -28.97 3.43
CA GLY A 48 9.50 -28.39 4.45
C GLY A 48 8.27 -29.18 4.83
N THR A 49 7.20 -28.49 4.99
CA THR A 49 5.96 -28.95 5.61
C THR A 49 4.97 -29.38 4.52
N PRO A 50 4.70 -30.66 4.39
CA PRO A 50 3.69 -31.12 3.43
C PRO A 50 2.35 -30.46 3.70
N GLY A 51 1.68 -30.01 2.63
CA GLY A 51 0.37 -29.41 2.73
C GLY A 51 0.34 -27.95 3.13
N ARG A 52 1.52 -27.31 3.29
CA ARG A 52 1.54 -25.89 3.55
C ARG A 52 0.97 -25.13 2.35
N PRO A 53 0.00 -24.22 2.56
CA PRO A 53 -0.53 -23.39 1.47
C PRO A 53 0.58 -22.57 0.80
N SER A 54 0.36 -22.18 -0.44
CA SER A 54 1.32 -21.39 -1.20
C SER A 54 1.49 -20.00 -0.59
N ASP A 55 2.75 -19.65 -0.31
CA ASP A 55 3.10 -18.31 0.19
C ASP A 55 2.83 -17.25 -0.88
N VAL A 56 3.16 -17.57 -2.14
CA VAL A 56 2.90 -16.66 -3.27
C VAL A 56 1.41 -16.35 -3.37
N GLU A 57 0.55 -17.38 -3.35
CA GLU A 57 -0.88 -17.17 -3.46
C GLU A 57 -1.43 -16.37 -2.28
N ALA A 58 -0.97 -16.66 -1.07
CA ALA A 58 -1.41 -15.93 0.11
C ALA A 58 -1.01 -14.45 0.04
N LEU A 59 0.20 -14.16 -0.42
CA LEU A 59 0.65 -12.78 -0.59
C LEU A 59 -0.18 -12.06 -1.64
N GLN A 60 -0.47 -12.71 -2.76
CA GLN A 60 -1.30 -12.13 -3.82
C GLN A 60 -2.72 -11.82 -3.32
N VAL A 61 -3.31 -12.74 -2.58
CA VAL A 61 -4.66 -12.55 -2.01
C VAL A 61 -4.64 -11.38 -1.03
N MET A 62 -3.64 -11.32 -0.15
CA MET A 62 -3.52 -10.23 0.80
C MET A 62 -3.42 -8.88 0.08
N GLN A 63 -2.56 -8.78 -0.94
CA GLN A 63 -2.36 -7.52 -1.64
C GLN A 63 -3.61 -7.09 -2.39
N GLN A 64 -4.30 -8.03 -3.04
CA GLN A 64 -5.56 -7.72 -3.74
C GLN A 64 -6.64 -7.23 -2.78
N ALA A 65 -6.77 -7.90 -1.64
CA ALA A 65 -7.74 -7.49 -0.62
C ALA A 65 -7.38 -6.12 -0.04
N TRP A 66 -6.09 -5.84 0.15
CA TRP A 66 -5.64 -4.55 0.65
C TRP A 66 -5.95 -3.42 -0.35
N VAL A 67 -5.70 -3.64 -1.64
CA VAL A 67 -6.02 -2.63 -2.66
C VAL A 67 -7.50 -2.32 -2.64
N ALA A 68 -8.35 -3.34 -2.60
CA ALA A 68 -9.80 -3.15 -2.55
C ALA A 68 -10.23 -2.40 -1.30
N PHE A 69 -9.65 -2.73 -0.16
CA PHE A 69 -9.97 -2.06 1.10
C PHE A 69 -9.48 -0.61 1.08
N ARG A 70 -8.25 -0.37 0.62
CA ARG A 70 -7.72 1.00 0.51
C ARG A 70 -8.65 1.87 -0.32
N ASP A 71 -9.04 1.38 -1.50
CA ASP A 71 -9.86 2.17 -2.42
C ASP A 71 -11.24 2.46 -1.82
N ALA A 72 -11.83 1.47 -1.16
CA ALA A 72 -13.13 1.65 -0.51
C ALA A 72 -13.03 2.59 0.70
N ALA A 73 -12.00 2.42 1.52
CA ALA A 73 -11.82 3.24 2.72
C ALA A 73 -11.56 4.70 2.34
N CYS A 74 -10.71 4.93 1.34
CA CYS A 74 -10.38 6.28 0.92
C CYS A 74 -11.52 6.92 0.13
N GLY A 75 -12.33 6.13 -0.55
CA GLY A 75 -13.58 6.62 -1.14
C GLY A 75 -14.56 7.07 -0.07
N TYR A 76 -14.63 6.35 1.03
CA TYR A 76 -15.48 6.75 2.15
C TYR A 76 -14.98 8.05 2.80
N GLU A 77 -13.66 8.17 2.95
CA GLU A 77 -13.07 9.42 3.44
C GLU A 77 -13.42 10.61 2.54
N GLU A 78 -13.31 10.40 1.23
CA GLU A 78 -13.65 11.45 0.27
C GLU A 78 -15.12 11.87 0.40
N LEU A 79 -16.00 10.90 0.63
CA LEU A 79 -17.43 11.14 0.76
C LEU A 79 -17.74 12.05 1.94
N GLN A 80 -16.97 11.97 3.03
CA GLN A 80 -17.19 12.82 4.21
C GLN A 80 -16.96 14.29 3.93
N TRP A 81 -16.24 14.60 2.85
CA TRP A 81 -15.96 15.97 2.43
C TRP A 81 -16.73 16.36 1.16
N TRP A 82 -17.78 15.61 0.85
CA TRP A 82 -18.56 15.79 -0.37
C TRP A 82 -19.03 17.23 -0.52
N GLY A 83 -18.80 17.79 -1.72
CA GLY A 83 -19.15 19.15 -2.03
C GLY A 83 -18.16 20.21 -1.57
N GLY A 84 -17.14 19.82 -0.83
CA GLY A 84 -16.08 20.72 -0.38
C GLY A 84 -14.82 20.59 -1.22
N SER A 85 -13.96 21.60 -1.14
CA SER A 85 -12.68 21.62 -1.85
C SER A 85 -11.68 20.61 -1.26
N GLY A 86 -11.96 20.08 -0.08
CA GLY A 86 -11.08 19.14 0.60
C GLY A 86 -11.26 17.68 0.22
N SER A 87 -12.29 17.33 -0.57
CA SER A 87 -12.59 15.92 -0.85
C SER A 87 -11.45 15.19 -1.56
N GLY A 88 -10.87 15.81 -2.59
CA GLY A 88 -9.74 15.20 -3.30
C GLY A 88 -8.49 15.07 -2.43
N ILE A 89 -8.25 16.04 -1.57
CA ILE A 89 -7.13 16.00 -0.63
C ILE A 89 -7.33 14.90 0.39
N ALA A 90 -8.52 14.77 0.95
CA ALA A 90 -8.83 13.71 1.92
C ALA A 90 -8.58 12.34 1.31
N SER A 91 -9.00 12.12 0.07
CA SER A 91 -8.76 10.88 -0.64
C SER A 91 -7.27 10.61 -0.83
N MET A 92 -6.52 11.60 -1.31
CA MET A 92 -5.08 11.45 -1.55
C MET A 92 -4.28 11.22 -0.26
N GLU A 93 -4.61 11.92 0.82
CA GLU A 93 -3.97 11.71 2.11
C GLU A 93 -4.24 10.30 2.62
N CYS A 94 -5.48 9.83 2.48
CA CYS A 94 -5.85 8.48 2.87
C CYS A 94 -5.05 7.44 2.09
N ILE A 95 -5.00 7.58 0.76
CA ILE A 95 -4.27 6.64 -0.10
C ILE A 95 -2.79 6.61 0.27
N THR A 96 -2.20 7.78 0.47
CA THR A 96 -0.77 7.88 0.83
C THR A 96 -0.50 7.22 2.17
N ALA A 97 -1.32 7.50 3.18
CA ALA A 97 -1.13 6.92 4.51
C ALA A 97 -1.28 5.41 4.49
N MET A 98 -2.29 4.89 3.80
CA MET A 98 -2.51 3.45 3.72
C MET A 98 -1.41 2.76 2.90
N THR A 99 -0.93 3.42 1.85
CA THR A 99 0.17 2.88 1.04
C THR A 99 1.47 2.81 1.86
N ALA A 100 1.77 3.84 2.65
CA ALA A 100 2.93 3.84 3.53
C ALA A 100 2.84 2.71 4.56
N ASP A 101 1.67 2.50 5.14
CA ASP A 101 1.44 1.41 6.10
C ASP A 101 1.64 0.04 5.46
N GLN A 102 1.18 -0.13 4.22
CA GLN A 102 1.33 -1.40 3.51
C GLN A 102 2.80 -1.67 3.15
N ILE A 103 3.54 -0.64 2.77
CA ILE A 103 4.98 -0.75 2.53
C ILE A 103 5.67 -1.24 3.80
N ASP A 104 5.36 -0.64 4.95
CA ASP A 104 5.94 -1.05 6.22
C ASP A 104 5.61 -2.51 6.54
N ARG A 105 4.36 -2.93 6.30
CA ARG A 105 3.93 -4.30 6.53
C ARG A 105 4.71 -5.29 5.66
N LEU A 106 4.88 -4.98 4.38
CA LEU A 106 5.62 -5.84 3.46
C LEU A 106 7.11 -5.90 3.82
N GLN A 107 7.69 -4.75 4.19
CA GLN A 107 9.09 -4.69 4.61
C GLN A 107 9.34 -5.48 5.89
N TYR A 108 8.37 -5.52 6.78
CA TYR A 108 8.47 -6.31 8.00
C TYR A 108 8.73 -7.78 7.68
N PHE A 109 7.99 -8.35 6.73
CA PHE A 109 8.18 -9.74 6.34
C PHE A 109 9.53 -9.97 5.66
N LEU A 110 10.01 -9.01 4.89
CA LEU A 110 11.33 -9.11 4.26
C LEU A 110 12.45 -9.09 5.30
N SER A 111 12.29 -8.31 6.36
CA SER A 111 13.32 -8.18 7.40
C SER A 111 13.38 -9.37 8.35
N GLU A 112 12.39 -10.24 8.35
CA GLU A 112 12.37 -11.46 9.14
C GLU A 112 13.42 -12.47 8.68
N GLU A 113 13.96 -12.27 7.51
CA GLU A 113 15.05 -13.11 7.00
C GLU A 113 16.40 -12.62 7.46
#